data_86e22e3b4c1f5f30cf87ff9622c1dac0
#
_entry.id   86e22e3b4c1f5f30cf87ff9622c1dac0
#
_cell.length_a   1.000
_cell.length_b   1.000
_cell.length_c   1.000
_cell.angle_alpha   90.00
_cell.angle_beta   90.00
_cell.angle_gamma   90.00
#
_symmetry.space_group_name_H-M   'P 1'
#
loop_
_entity.id
_entity.type
_entity.pdbx_description
1 polymer ?
#
loop_
_entity_poly.entity_id
_entity_poly.type
_entity_poly.pdbx_seq_one_letter_code
_entity_poly.pdbx_strand_id
1 'polypeptide(L)'
;MGWESEQENRAEPADRAKWIWAGIVVAMVVMLVVIFLMDTDQGQGSRARVKHILIAPIRQIDSLDQFDEARQATLDHANDIKRQLDEDADFGKMAKEYSGDPGTKNTGGHLGWVGHGEMADAFDAYVWSGKVGVVSEPIGTNYGFHLIYIIERIISDKEIYDIDLNRRVNEMNQAKP
;
A
#
# COMPACT_ATOMS: atom_id res chain seq x y z
N MET A 1 81.64 -11.95 34.09
CA MET A 1 80.65 -10.99 34.62
C MET A 1 79.66 -10.75 33.52
N GLY A 2 78.59 -11.51 33.54
CA GLY A 2 77.58 -11.55 32.52
C GLY A 2 76.55 -10.45 32.66
N TRP A 3 76.28 -9.81 31.56
CA TRP A 3 75.12 -8.99 31.35
C TRP A 3 74.29 -9.70 30.23
N GLU A 4 73.59 -10.75 30.53
CA GLU A 4 72.56 -11.26 29.62
C GLU A 4 71.27 -10.61 30.02
N SER A 5 70.87 -9.71 29.14
CA SER A 5 69.66 -8.93 29.19
C SER A 5 68.45 -9.83 29.08
N GLU A 6 67.60 -9.80 30.07
CA GLU A 6 66.18 -10.20 30.00
C GLU A 6 65.49 -9.35 28.93
N GLN A 7 65.41 -9.87 27.72
CA GLN A 7 64.46 -9.40 26.70
C GLN A 7 63.08 -9.81 27.12
N GLU A 8 62.48 -9.01 27.99
CA GLU A 8 61.05 -9.10 28.33
C GLU A 8 60.24 -8.99 27.06
N ASN A 9 59.61 -10.10 26.70
CA ASN A 9 58.75 -10.21 25.52
C ASN A 9 57.47 -9.35 25.75
N ARG A 10 57.60 -8.03 25.57
CA ARG A 10 56.47 -7.12 25.48
C ARG A 10 55.83 -7.32 24.11
N ALA A 11 54.84 -8.18 24.06
CA ALA A 11 53.92 -8.18 22.92
C ALA A 11 53.38 -6.75 22.73
N GLU A 12 53.73 -6.12 21.60
CA GLU A 12 53.39 -4.75 21.32
C GLU A 12 51.88 -4.48 21.42
N PRO A 13 51.43 -3.38 22.06
CA PRO A 13 50.02 -3.04 22.20
C PRO A 13 49.28 -2.88 20.86
N ALA A 14 50.04 -2.65 19.77
CA ALA A 14 49.52 -2.50 18.41
C ALA A 14 48.82 -3.79 17.87
N ASP A 15 49.27 -4.96 18.29
CA ASP A 15 48.64 -6.22 17.79
C ASP A 15 47.31 -6.50 18.47
N ARG A 16 47.13 -6.15 19.74
CA ARG A 16 45.84 -6.25 20.43
C ARG A 16 44.78 -5.33 19.82
N ALA A 17 45.17 -4.12 19.41
CA ALA A 17 44.28 -3.19 18.74
C ALA A 17 43.77 -3.74 17.40
N LYS A 18 44.62 -4.38 16.60
CA LYS A 18 44.21 -5.03 15.31
C LYS A 18 43.13 -6.09 15.53
N TRP A 19 43.29 -6.95 16.54
CA TRP A 19 42.31 -7.98 16.86
C TRP A 19 40.99 -7.43 17.41
N ILE A 20 41.03 -6.33 18.16
CA ILE A 20 39.83 -5.61 18.62
C ILE A 20 39.07 -5.03 17.43
N TRP A 21 39.79 -4.35 16.52
CA TRP A 21 39.16 -3.81 15.30
C TRP A 21 38.63 -4.90 14.37
N ALA A 22 39.36 -6.01 14.22
CA ALA A 22 38.87 -7.17 13.48
C ALA A 22 37.58 -7.74 14.08
N GLY A 23 37.51 -7.86 15.41
CA GLY A 23 36.30 -8.30 16.11
C GLY A 23 35.10 -7.35 15.91
N ILE A 24 35.33 -6.04 15.96
CA ILE A 24 34.29 -5.02 15.71
C ILE A 24 33.76 -5.12 14.27
N VAL A 25 34.65 -5.27 13.29
CA VAL A 25 34.26 -5.40 11.87
C VAL A 25 33.44 -6.68 11.66
N VAL A 26 33.88 -7.81 12.22
CA VAL A 26 33.12 -9.08 12.14
C VAL A 26 31.75 -8.95 12.81
N ALA A 27 31.67 -8.35 14.00
CA ALA A 27 30.40 -8.10 14.68
C ALA A 27 29.47 -7.21 13.86
N MET A 28 30.01 -6.16 13.23
CA MET A 28 29.23 -5.27 12.36
C MET A 28 28.74 -5.99 11.09
N VAL A 29 29.57 -6.83 10.47
CA VAL A 29 29.16 -7.64 9.32
C VAL A 29 28.07 -8.66 9.72
N VAL A 30 28.22 -9.32 10.84
CA VAL A 30 27.20 -10.25 11.37
C VAL A 30 25.90 -9.50 11.67
N MET A 31 25.97 -8.31 12.27
CA MET A 31 24.80 -7.48 12.54
C MET A 31 24.12 -7.05 11.22
N LEU A 32 24.87 -6.64 10.21
CA LEU A 32 24.32 -6.29 8.88
C LEU A 32 23.69 -7.51 8.20
N VAL A 33 24.30 -8.69 8.30
CA VAL A 33 23.72 -9.93 7.78
C VAL A 33 22.43 -10.28 8.52
N VAL A 34 22.40 -10.15 9.85
CA VAL A 34 21.19 -10.40 10.64
C VAL A 34 20.10 -9.39 10.28
N ILE A 35 20.42 -8.10 10.16
CA ILE A 35 19.46 -7.08 9.71
C ILE A 35 18.95 -7.41 8.31
N PHE A 36 19.83 -7.75 7.37
CA PHE A 36 19.46 -8.16 6.01
C PHE A 36 18.55 -9.40 6.00
N LEU A 37 18.86 -10.42 6.80
CA LEU A 37 18.02 -11.64 6.91
C LEU A 37 16.68 -11.36 7.61
N MET A 38 16.63 -10.41 8.56
CA MET A 38 15.38 -9.98 9.18
C MET A 38 14.52 -9.12 8.24
N ASP A 39 15.14 -8.31 7.38
CA ASP A 39 14.45 -7.45 6.42
C ASP A 39 13.88 -8.25 5.22
N THR A 40 14.45 -9.41 4.89
CA THR A 40 13.94 -10.28 3.82
C THR A 40 12.65 -11.01 4.18
N ASP A 41 12.25 -11.04 5.46
CA ASP A 41 11.00 -11.65 5.93
C ASP A 41 9.89 -10.63 6.25
N GLN A 42 10.07 -9.38 5.85
CA GLN A 42 8.95 -8.44 5.69
C GLN A 42 8.12 -8.93 4.51
N GLY A 43 7.34 -9.99 4.72
CA GLY A 43 6.37 -10.47 3.76
C GLY A 43 5.62 -9.26 3.23
N GLN A 44 5.78 -8.96 1.95
CA GLN A 44 5.17 -7.78 1.35
C GLN A 44 3.70 -7.84 1.69
N GLY A 45 3.21 -6.85 2.48
CA GLY A 45 1.81 -6.76 2.86
C GLY A 45 0.92 -6.86 1.63
N SER A 46 -0.34 -7.18 1.82
CA SER A 46 -1.31 -7.18 0.73
C SER A 46 -1.29 -5.84 0.01
N ARG A 47 -1.34 -5.89 -1.30
CA ARG A 47 -1.29 -4.71 -2.17
C ARG A 47 -2.16 -4.90 -3.39
N ALA A 48 -2.74 -3.81 -3.87
CA ALA A 48 -3.53 -3.81 -5.10
C ALA A 48 -3.02 -2.75 -6.07
N ARG A 49 -3.02 -3.05 -7.36
CA ARG A 49 -2.72 -2.09 -8.40
C ARG A 49 -4.02 -1.54 -8.95
N VAL A 50 -4.19 -0.21 -8.86
CA VAL A 50 -5.48 0.45 -9.04
C VAL A 50 -5.39 1.61 -10.02
N LYS A 51 -6.48 1.82 -10.76
CA LYS A 51 -6.79 3.07 -11.46
C LYS A 51 -8.05 3.66 -10.87
N HIS A 52 -8.18 4.98 -10.92
CA HIS A 52 -9.44 5.64 -10.57
C HIS A 52 -9.75 6.86 -11.43
N ILE A 53 -11.00 7.25 -11.43
CA ILE A 53 -11.49 8.53 -11.95
C ILE A 53 -12.21 9.21 -10.78
N LEU A 54 -11.75 10.39 -10.38
CA LEU A 54 -12.42 11.21 -9.37
C LEU A 54 -13.36 12.20 -10.03
N ILE A 55 -14.63 12.10 -9.77
CA ILE A 55 -15.62 13.08 -10.17
C ILE A 55 -15.86 13.99 -8.97
N ALA A 56 -15.22 15.16 -8.98
CA ALA A 56 -15.34 16.16 -7.93
C ALA A 56 -16.57 17.04 -8.14
N PRO A 57 -17.20 17.60 -7.08
CA PRO A 57 -18.26 18.57 -7.20
C PRO A 57 -17.80 19.82 -7.98
N ILE A 58 -18.60 20.28 -8.92
CA ILE A 58 -18.26 21.39 -9.84
C ILE A 58 -18.50 22.76 -9.19
N ARG A 59 -19.19 22.84 -8.03
CA ARG A 59 -19.65 24.10 -7.46
C ARG A 59 -19.11 24.34 -6.05
N GLN A 60 -18.81 25.60 -5.73
CA GLN A 60 -18.70 26.08 -4.37
C GLN A 60 -20.11 26.03 -3.74
N ILE A 61 -20.22 25.42 -2.58
CA ILE A 61 -21.49 25.10 -1.92
C ILE A 61 -21.65 26.07 -0.75
N ASP A 62 -22.66 26.94 -0.81
CA ASP A 62 -22.90 27.97 0.19
C ASP A 62 -24.06 27.59 1.15
N SER A 63 -24.83 26.53 0.86
CA SER A 63 -25.93 26.03 1.69
C SER A 63 -26.09 24.52 1.65
N LEU A 64 -26.78 23.94 2.65
CA LEU A 64 -27.04 22.50 2.74
C LEU A 64 -27.91 22.00 1.58
N ASP A 65 -28.89 22.76 1.13
CA ASP A 65 -29.76 22.39 0.00
C ASP A 65 -28.96 22.28 -1.31
N GLN A 66 -28.01 23.23 -1.53
CA GLN A 66 -27.09 23.17 -2.68
C GLN A 66 -26.11 22.02 -2.61
N PHE A 67 -25.78 21.56 -1.39
CA PHE A 67 -24.90 20.40 -1.19
C PHE A 67 -25.55 19.12 -1.73
N ASP A 68 -26.80 18.87 -1.40
CA ASP A 68 -27.51 17.66 -1.85
C ASP A 68 -27.73 17.67 -3.36
N GLU A 69 -28.10 18.80 -3.93
CA GLU A 69 -28.23 18.96 -5.40
C GLU A 69 -26.90 18.76 -6.12
N ALA A 70 -25.82 19.39 -5.63
CA ALA A 70 -24.49 19.24 -6.23
C ALA A 70 -23.96 17.81 -6.11
N ARG A 71 -24.21 17.16 -4.97
CA ARG A 71 -23.84 15.76 -4.76
C ARG A 71 -24.61 14.83 -5.71
N GLN A 72 -25.92 15.04 -5.86
CA GLN A 72 -26.73 14.26 -6.80
C GLN A 72 -26.28 14.45 -8.24
N ALA A 73 -26.07 15.69 -8.68
CA ALA A 73 -25.55 15.98 -10.03
C ALA A 73 -24.17 15.37 -10.29
N THR A 74 -23.31 15.34 -9.26
CA THR A 74 -21.99 14.68 -9.34
C THR A 74 -22.14 13.17 -9.45
N LEU A 75 -23.06 12.56 -8.72
CA LEU A 75 -23.37 11.13 -8.80
C LEU A 75 -23.93 10.76 -10.18
N ASP A 76 -24.87 11.54 -10.71
CA ASP A 76 -25.46 11.33 -12.03
C ASP A 76 -24.36 11.37 -13.11
N HIS A 77 -23.45 12.34 -13.02
CA HIS A 77 -22.30 12.43 -13.92
C HIS A 77 -21.36 11.23 -13.79
N ALA A 78 -21.11 10.76 -12.55
CA ALA A 78 -20.30 9.55 -12.33
C ALA A 78 -20.96 8.31 -12.94
N ASN A 79 -22.29 8.18 -12.83
CA ASN A 79 -23.05 7.09 -13.46
C ASN A 79 -23.00 7.15 -14.99
N ASP A 80 -23.04 8.34 -15.59
CA ASP A 80 -22.91 8.50 -17.04
C ASP A 80 -21.53 8.07 -17.56
N ILE A 81 -20.46 8.42 -16.81
CA ILE A 81 -19.10 7.97 -17.14
C ILE A 81 -18.99 6.46 -16.95
N LYS A 82 -19.55 5.91 -15.85
CA LYS A 82 -19.58 4.47 -15.61
C LYS A 82 -20.23 3.70 -16.75
N ARG A 83 -21.39 4.18 -17.23
CA ARG A 83 -22.10 3.57 -18.35
C ARG A 83 -21.22 3.52 -19.62
N GLN A 84 -20.53 4.62 -19.94
CA GLN A 84 -19.61 4.65 -21.08
C GLN A 84 -18.45 3.66 -20.92
N LEU A 85 -17.91 3.50 -19.70
CA LEU A 85 -16.87 2.52 -19.40
C LEU A 85 -17.39 1.08 -19.53
N ASP A 86 -18.66 0.82 -19.18
CA ASP A 86 -19.30 -0.49 -19.38
C ASP A 86 -19.58 -0.79 -20.86
N GLU A 87 -19.66 0.25 -21.70
CA GLU A 87 -19.77 0.17 -23.16
C GLU A 87 -18.38 0.19 -23.85
N ASP A 88 -17.33 -0.25 -23.15
CA ASP A 88 -15.95 -0.38 -23.63
C ASP A 88 -15.19 0.94 -23.91
N ALA A 89 -15.61 2.08 -23.34
CA ALA A 89 -14.81 3.30 -23.41
C ALA A 89 -13.45 3.09 -22.73
N ASP A 90 -12.39 3.70 -23.30
CA ASP A 90 -11.03 3.61 -22.74
C ASP A 90 -10.92 4.34 -21.40
N PHE A 91 -10.65 3.60 -20.33
CA PHE A 91 -10.56 4.14 -18.96
C PHE A 91 -9.53 5.27 -18.85
N GLY A 92 -8.38 5.14 -19.51
CA GLY A 92 -7.34 6.16 -19.46
C GLY A 92 -7.71 7.47 -20.14
N LYS A 93 -8.47 7.40 -21.26
CA LYS A 93 -9.00 8.58 -21.93
C LYS A 93 -10.06 9.26 -21.05
N MET A 94 -10.99 8.48 -20.51
CA MET A 94 -12.02 8.98 -19.59
C MET A 94 -11.40 9.64 -18.34
N ALA A 95 -10.34 9.04 -17.78
CA ALA A 95 -9.61 9.64 -16.66
C ALA A 95 -8.98 10.99 -17.04
N LYS A 96 -8.34 11.09 -18.21
CA LYS A 96 -7.76 12.35 -18.68
C LYS A 96 -8.79 13.43 -18.92
N GLU A 97 -9.97 13.07 -19.35
CA GLU A 97 -11.04 14.01 -19.68
C GLU A 97 -11.79 14.46 -18.42
N TYR A 98 -12.24 13.52 -17.59
CA TYR A 98 -13.22 13.76 -16.53
C TYR A 98 -12.63 13.76 -15.11
N SER A 99 -11.44 13.17 -14.87
CA SER A 99 -10.93 13.10 -13.51
C SER A 99 -10.57 14.47 -12.94
N GLY A 100 -11.06 14.74 -11.74
CA GLY A 100 -10.68 15.88 -10.91
C GLY A 100 -9.40 15.66 -10.11
N ASP A 101 -8.78 14.46 -10.15
CA ASP A 101 -7.52 14.18 -9.46
C ASP A 101 -6.32 14.65 -10.28
N PRO A 102 -5.64 15.74 -9.87
CA PRO A 102 -4.48 16.25 -10.60
C PRO A 102 -3.28 15.30 -10.59
N GLY A 103 -3.19 14.42 -9.58
CA GLY A 103 -2.08 13.47 -9.42
C GLY A 103 -2.10 12.35 -10.45
N THR A 104 -3.29 11.86 -10.82
CA THR A 104 -3.44 10.69 -11.69
C THR A 104 -4.14 10.95 -13.00
N LYS A 105 -4.83 12.08 -13.14
CA LYS A 105 -5.56 12.47 -14.37
C LYS A 105 -4.72 12.26 -15.64
N ASN A 106 -3.51 12.80 -15.67
CA ASN A 106 -2.64 12.78 -16.84
C ASN A 106 -1.97 11.42 -17.10
N THR A 107 -1.97 10.54 -16.12
CA THR A 107 -1.44 9.17 -16.22
C THR A 107 -2.53 8.13 -16.48
N GLY A 108 -3.74 8.58 -16.89
CA GLY A 108 -4.87 7.69 -17.16
C GLY A 108 -5.49 7.07 -15.91
N GLY A 109 -5.44 7.81 -14.79
CA GLY A 109 -6.02 7.41 -13.50
C GLY A 109 -5.16 6.45 -12.68
N HIS A 110 -3.92 6.16 -13.07
CA HIS A 110 -3.08 5.20 -12.38
C HIS A 110 -2.60 5.71 -11.01
N LEU A 111 -3.02 5.05 -9.93
CA LEU A 111 -2.52 5.23 -8.57
C LEU A 111 -1.25 4.41 -8.30
N GLY A 112 -1.02 3.35 -9.09
CA GLY A 112 0.05 2.38 -8.79
C GLY A 112 -0.39 1.32 -7.81
N TRP A 113 0.54 0.83 -7.01
CA TRP A 113 0.30 -0.12 -5.94
C TRP A 113 -0.11 0.63 -4.67
N VAL A 114 -1.20 0.17 -4.06
CA VAL A 114 -1.73 0.70 -2.80
C VAL A 114 -1.84 -0.43 -1.77
N GLY A 115 -1.52 -0.11 -0.52
CA GLY A 115 -1.69 -0.97 0.65
C GLY A 115 -2.99 -0.68 1.40
N HIS A 116 -3.29 -1.51 2.41
CA HIS A 116 -4.43 -1.27 3.31
C HIS A 116 -4.30 0.06 4.05
N GLY A 117 -5.40 0.83 4.11
CA GLY A 117 -5.49 2.07 4.87
C GLY A 117 -4.75 3.26 4.24
N GLU A 118 -4.21 3.13 3.03
CA GLU A 118 -3.56 4.24 2.32
C GLU A 118 -4.56 5.19 1.65
N MET A 119 -5.79 4.72 1.43
CA MET A 119 -6.84 5.47 0.75
C MET A 119 -7.97 5.82 1.72
N ALA A 120 -8.90 6.68 1.28
CA ALA A 120 -10.13 6.98 2.05
C ALA A 120 -10.92 5.69 2.33
N ASP A 121 -11.54 5.58 3.51
CA ASP A 121 -12.15 4.34 4.03
C ASP A 121 -13.06 3.62 3.01
N ALA A 122 -13.96 4.34 2.35
CA ALA A 122 -14.87 3.73 1.37
C ALA A 122 -14.14 3.26 0.10
N PHE A 123 -13.10 3.99 -0.31
CA PHE A 123 -12.24 3.60 -1.44
C PHE A 123 -11.43 2.35 -1.07
N ASP A 124 -10.78 2.35 0.09
CA ASP A 124 -10.00 1.23 0.60
C ASP A 124 -10.86 -0.03 0.73
N ALA A 125 -12.04 0.08 1.36
CA ALA A 125 -12.97 -1.03 1.48
C ALA A 125 -13.31 -1.67 0.13
N TYR A 126 -13.52 -0.86 -0.93
CA TYR A 126 -13.76 -1.38 -2.27
C TYR A 126 -12.51 -2.04 -2.87
N VAL A 127 -11.34 -1.42 -2.71
CA VAL A 127 -10.08 -1.99 -3.24
C VAL A 127 -9.86 -3.41 -2.73
N TRP A 128 -10.26 -3.72 -1.49
CA TRP A 128 -10.04 -5.04 -0.88
C TRP A 128 -11.20 -6.02 -1.04
N SER A 129 -12.42 -5.55 -1.32
CA SER A 129 -13.61 -6.41 -1.50
C SER A 129 -14.12 -6.51 -2.95
N GLY A 130 -13.85 -5.50 -3.79
CA GLY A 130 -14.36 -5.38 -5.14
C GLY A 130 -13.78 -6.41 -6.11
N LYS A 131 -14.43 -6.57 -7.26
CA LYS A 131 -13.97 -7.48 -8.31
C LYS A 131 -12.79 -6.90 -9.07
N VAL A 132 -11.75 -7.70 -9.28
CA VAL A 132 -10.61 -7.37 -10.14
C VAL A 132 -11.07 -7.38 -11.60
N GLY A 133 -10.60 -6.41 -12.40
CA GLY A 133 -10.91 -6.32 -13.83
C GLY A 133 -12.28 -5.72 -14.17
N VAL A 134 -13.00 -5.15 -13.19
CA VAL A 134 -14.30 -4.52 -13.36
C VAL A 134 -14.29 -3.11 -12.80
N VAL A 135 -14.91 -2.16 -13.48
CA VAL A 135 -15.09 -0.79 -12.97
C VAL A 135 -16.16 -0.80 -11.88
N SER A 136 -15.88 -0.14 -10.75
CA SER A 136 -16.83 -0.03 -9.64
C SER A 136 -18.07 0.79 -10.01
N GLU A 137 -19.14 0.60 -9.24
CA GLU A 137 -20.14 1.65 -9.09
C GLU A 137 -19.49 2.91 -8.46
N PRO A 138 -20.10 4.10 -8.58
CA PRO A 138 -19.56 5.31 -7.97
C PRO A 138 -19.41 5.19 -6.45
N ILE A 139 -18.18 5.27 -5.96
CA ILE A 139 -17.84 5.18 -4.52
C ILE A 139 -17.70 6.61 -3.97
N GLY A 140 -18.58 6.97 -3.03
CA GLY A 140 -18.55 8.30 -2.41
C GLY A 140 -17.46 8.44 -1.36
N THR A 141 -16.71 9.54 -1.42
CA THR A 141 -15.74 9.97 -0.41
C THR A 141 -15.89 11.46 -0.13
N ASN A 142 -15.09 12.02 0.78
CA ASN A 142 -15.04 13.47 1.03
C ASN A 142 -14.52 14.29 -0.16
N TYR A 143 -13.91 13.64 -1.16
CA TYR A 143 -13.38 14.29 -2.37
C TYR A 143 -14.38 14.33 -3.52
N GLY A 144 -15.42 13.50 -3.47
CA GLY A 144 -16.41 13.30 -4.53
C GLY A 144 -16.69 11.82 -4.75
N PHE A 145 -17.09 11.48 -5.97
CA PHE A 145 -17.32 10.07 -6.36
C PHE A 145 -16.15 9.52 -7.15
N HIS A 146 -15.75 8.29 -6.83
CA HIS A 146 -14.67 7.58 -7.50
C HIS A 146 -15.24 6.43 -8.31
N LEU A 147 -14.79 6.30 -9.55
CA LEU A 147 -14.88 5.07 -10.33
C LEU A 147 -13.54 4.35 -10.21
N ILE A 148 -13.53 3.16 -9.65
CA ILE A 148 -12.32 2.42 -9.29
C ILE A 148 -12.20 1.20 -10.19
N TYR A 149 -11.01 0.97 -10.75
CA TYR A 149 -10.67 -0.22 -11.52
C TYR A 149 -9.47 -0.90 -10.90
N ILE A 150 -9.70 -2.09 -10.34
CA ILE A 150 -8.64 -2.91 -9.74
C ILE A 150 -8.00 -3.72 -10.86
N ILE A 151 -6.72 -3.44 -11.18
CA ILE A 151 -5.97 -4.14 -12.23
C ILE A 151 -5.58 -5.53 -11.71
N GLU A 152 -5.05 -5.58 -10.50
CA GLU A 152 -4.65 -6.81 -9.83
C GLU A 152 -4.60 -6.60 -8.32
N ARG A 153 -4.72 -7.70 -7.56
CA ARG A 153 -4.64 -7.71 -6.10
C ARG A 153 -3.78 -8.88 -5.66
N ILE A 154 -2.82 -8.60 -4.81
CA ILE A 154 -1.95 -9.60 -4.18
C ILE A 154 -2.27 -9.59 -2.68
N ILE A 155 -2.74 -10.71 -2.17
CA ILE A 155 -3.01 -10.91 -0.74
C ILE A 155 -1.81 -11.63 -0.14
N SER A 156 -1.29 -11.13 0.98
CA SER A 156 -0.16 -11.75 1.68
C SER A 156 -0.55 -13.10 2.30
N ASP A 157 0.40 -14.02 2.41
CA ASP A 157 0.18 -15.33 3.02
C ASP A 157 -0.33 -15.21 4.47
N LYS A 158 0.13 -14.21 5.20
CA LYS A 158 -0.34 -13.89 6.55
C LYS A 158 -1.82 -13.54 6.55
N GLU A 159 -2.27 -12.67 5.65
CA GLU A 159 -3.68 -12.26 5.57
C GLU A 159 -4.57 -13.43 5.14
N ILE A 160 -4.11 -14.25 4.19
CA ILE A 160 -4.81 -15.49 3.79
C ILE A 160 -5.00 -16.40 5.00
N TYR A 161 -3.94 -16.59 5.81
CA TYR A 161 -4.01 -17.39 7.03
C TYR A 161 -5.00 -16.81 8.05
N ASP A 162 -4.97 -15.51 8.29
CA ASP A 162 -5.86 -14.82 9.24
C ASP A 162 -7.34 -14.91 8.80
N ILE A 163 -7.61 -14.78 7.51
CA ILE A 163 -8.96 -14.95 6.93
C ILE A 163 -9.46 -16.38 7.15
N ASP A 164 -8.63 -17.39 6.85
CA ASP A 164 -9.00 -18.80 7.03
C ASP A 164 -9.23 -19.16 8.51
N LEU A 165 -8.38 -18.65 9.40
CA LEU A 165 -8.52 -18.82 10.84
C LEU A 165 -9.86 -18.22 11.34
N ASN A 166 -10.16 -16.99 10.96
CA ASN A 166 -11.38 -16.30 11.36
C ASN A 166 -12.64 -17.03 10.84
N ARG A 167 -12.59 -17.54 9.61
CA ARG A 167 -13.69 -18.36 9.06
C ARG A 167 -13.93 -19.61 9.91
N ARG A 168 -12.88 -20.36 10.25
CA ARG A 168 -12.99 -21.58 11.08
C ARG A 168 -13.52 -21.27 12.48
N VAL A 169 -13.09 -20.16 13.09
CA VAL A 169 -13.59 -19.73 14.40
C VAL A 169 -15.08 -19.40 14.33
N ASN A 170 -15.52 -18.69 13.29
CA ASN A 170 -16.94 -18.36 13.10
C ASN A 170 -17.80 -19.60 12.88
N GLU A 171 -17.33 -20.56 12.08
CA GLU A 171 -18.02 -21.85 11.85
C GLU A 171 -18.17 -22.63 13.16
N MET A 172 -17.12 -22.70 14.00
CA MET A 172 -17.17 -23.35 15.31
C MET A 172 -18.15 -22.65 16.26
N ASN A 173 -18.21 -21.32 16.24
CA ASN A 173 -19.14 -20.57 17.09
C ASN A 173 -20.62 -20.74 16.67
N GLN A 174 -20.88 -20.90 15.38
CA GLN A 174 -22.23 -21.15 14.84
C GLN A 174 -22.70 -22.61 15.04
N ALA A 175 -21.75 -23.56 15.13
CA ALA A 175 -22.04 -24.96 15.37
C ALA A 175 -22.28 -25.31 16.85
N LYS A 176 -22.17 -24.34 17.75
CA LYS A 176 -22.38 -24.54 19.19
C LYS A 176 -23.90 -24.46 19.49
N PRO A 177 -24.52 -25.51 20.03
CA PRO A 177 -25.96 -25.56 20.30
C PRO A 177 -26.38 -24.58 21.40
#